data_892af5db838f2295825e2b90f828b5a0
#
_entry.id   892af5db838f2295825e2b90f828b5a0
#
_cell.length_a   1.000
_cell.length_b   1.000
_cell.length_c   1.000
_cell.angle_alpha   90.00
_cell.angle_beta   90.00
_cell.angle_gamma   90.00
#
_symmetry.space_group_name_H-M   'P 1'
#
loop_
_entity.id
_entity.type
_entity.pdbx_description
1 polymer ?
#
loop_
_entity_poly.entity_id
_entity_poly.type
_entity_poly.pdbx_seq_one_letter_code
_entity_poly.pdbx_strand_id
1 'polypeptide(L)'
;MTRTLVIGGTGPTGIHLVRGLIDRGHDVVILHRGTHERPETPADIEHIHADPYDMDSLAEAMGDRTWDLTVVMYGRLRRIAEFMVGRTERFVSVGGVPAIRGWMNPWLFEPEGLPVPVGESAPVVGLPEEDEKGFRVARTEEFVFASHPNAAHFRYPYAYGPLQVVPREWSIVRRILDGRRHIVVADDGLTLHHHGFTENLAHAVLCGVDRPEDAAGLAFNCGDDEVLTIRQVIEIIASELGAELEIVSMPFELAVPARPLLAQPSPTHRVLDTSLLKTRLGYVDVVPAREAVARTARWLVENPIAPGAPEEYVLTDPFDYRAEDQLITSWKSAVASMAPAEFAVQPGVGLAYSGPGGRPRSQETFEN
;
A
#
# COMPACT_ATOMS: atom_id res chain seq x y z
N MET A 1 -11.19 27.55 16.58
CA MET A 1 -11.35 26.10 16.37
C MET A 1 -11.41 25.91 14.86
N THR A 2 -10.53 25.13 14.28
CA THR A 2 -10.48 24.94 12.81
C THR A 2 -11.64 24.05 12.38
N ARG A 3 -12.52 24.60 11.55
CA ARG A 3 -13.67 23.86 11.02
C ARG A 3 -13.25 22.97 9.84
N THR A 4 -13.34 21.67 10.01
CA THR A 4 -12.76 20.71 9.08
C THR A 4 -13.82 19.77 8.50
N LEU A 5 -13.91 19.73 7.17
CA LEU A 5 -14.71 18.75 6.44
C LEU A 5 -13.83 17.56 6.03
N VAL A 6 -14.26 16.34 6.37
CA VAL A 6 -13.64 15.11 5.88
C VAL A 6 -14.60 14.38 4.95
N ILE A 7 -14.26 14.28 3.67
CA ILE A 7 -15.04 13.52 2.69
C ILE A 7 -14.46 12.12 2.55
N GLY A 8 -15.20 11.09 2.99
CA GLY A 8 -14.76 9.69 2.99
C GLY A 8 -14.08 9.24 4.29
N GLY A 9 -14.36 9.91 5.42
CA GLY A 9 -13.77 9.63 6.74
C GLY A 9 -14.16 8.31 7.41
N THR A 10 -15.03 7.50 6.82
CA THR A 10 -15.50 6.22 7.37
C THR A 10 -14.71 4.99 6.87
N GLY A 11 -13.74 5.20 6.00
CA GLY A 11 -12.86 4.14 5.49
C GLY A 11 -11.76 3.74 6.48
N PRO A 12 -10.97 2.69 6.17
CA PRO A 12 -9.91 2.16 7.05
C PRO A 12 -8.89 3.20 7.54
N THR A 13 -8.43 4.07 6.66
CA THR A 13 -7.53 5.18 7.01
C THR A 13 -8.29 6.40 7.54
N GLY A 14 -9.53 6.60 7.07
CA GLY A 14 -10.36 7.76 7.42
C GLY A 14 -10.68 7.83 8.91
N ILE A 15 -10.95 6.70 9.56
CA ILE A 15 -11.24 6.63 11.00
C ILE A 15 -10.07 7.16 11.83
N HIS A 16 -8.84 6.77 11.50
CA HIS A 16 -7.62 7.25 12.18
C HIS A 16 -7.40 8.74 11.91
N LEU A 17 -7.65 9.20 10.68
CA LEU A 17 -7.55 10.61 10.33
C LEU A 17 -8.56 11.46 11.13
N VAL A 18 -9.82 11.05 11.17
CA VAL A 18 -10.88 11.77 11.88
C VAL A 18 -10.56 11.89 13.37
N ARG A 19 -10.17 10.78 14.01
CA ARG A 19 -9.73 10.79 15.41
C ARG A 19 -8.54 11.72 15.63
N GLY A 20 -7.53 11.61 14.76
CA GLY A 20 -6.34 12.48 14.86
C GLY A 20 -6.63 13.97 14.65
N LEU A 21 -7.65 14.35 13.88
CA LEU A 21 -8.13 15.74 13.74
C LEU A 21 -8.86 16.19 15.01
N ILE A 22 -9.71 15.36 15.58
CA ILE A 22 -10.41 15.65 16.86
C ILE A 22 -9.39 15.86 17.97
N ASP A 23 -8.39 14.99 18.08
CA ASP A 23 -7.32 15.10 19.09
C ASP A 23 -6.50 16.40 18.95
N ARG A 24 -6.46 16.99 17.76
CA ARG A 24 -5.85 18.30 17.47
C ARG A 24 -6.79 19.49 17.71
N GLY A 25 -8.00 19.23 18.21
CA GLY A 25 -8.99 20.25 18.53
C GLY A 25 -9.71 20.85 17.32
N HIS A 26 -9.79 20.12 16.20
CA HIS A 26 -10.60 20.50 15.06
C HIS A 26 -12.09 20.26 15.34
N ASP A 27 -12.94 21.13 14.81
CA ASP A 27 -14.38 20.93 14.69
C ASP A 27 -14.61 20.11 13.41
N VAL A 28 -14.76 18.78 13.56
CA VAL A 28 -14.76 17.84 12.44
C VAL A 28 -16.19 17.51 12.02
N VAL A 29 -16.45 17.64 10.73
CA VAL A 29 -17.68 17.16 10.08
C VAL A 29 -17.29 16.11 9.05
N ILE A 30 -17.96 14.96 9.06
CA ILE A 30 -17.73 13.90 8.06
C ILE A 30 -18.84 13.95 7.02
N LEU A 31 -18.48 13.92 5.73
CA LEU A 31 -19.42 13.70 4.64
C LEU A 31 -19.24 12.30 4.06
N HIS A 32 -20.32 11.52 4.06
CA HIS A 32 -20.35 10.16 3.52
C HIS A 32 -21.78 9.77 3.08
N ARG A 33 -21.90 8.62 2.40
CA ARG A 33 -23.20 8.16 1.84
C ARG A 33 -24.17 7.58 2.88
N GLY A 34 -23.73 7.35 4.12
CA GLY A 34 -24.54 6.67 5.15
C GLY A 34 -24.68 5.15 4.95
N THR A 35 -24.10 4.56 3.91
CA THR A 35 -24.27 3.13 3.58
C THR A 35 -23.31 2.21 4.30
N HIS A 36 -22.24 2.74 4.90
CA HIS A 36 -21.17 1.98 5.56
C HIS A 36 -20.70 2.72 6.83
N GLU A 37 -21.63 2.98 7.74
CA GLU A 37 -21.25 3.45 9.07
C GLU A 37 -20.63 2.29 9.84
N ARG A 38 -19.50 2.56 10.47
CA ARG A 38 -18.78 1.59 11.27
C ARG A 38 -18.80 2.01 12.73
N PRO A 39 -18.86 1.06 13.69
CA PRO A 39 -18.81 1.38 15.11
C PRO A 39 -17.57 2.19 15.53
N GLU A 40 -16.48 2.06 14.79
CA GLU A 40 -15.24 2.77 15.03
C GLU A 40 -15.29 4.24 14.63
N THR A 41 -16.29 4.65 13.83
CA THR A 41 -16.47 6.06 13.45
C THR A 41 -16.96 6.85 14.66
N PRO A 42 -16.35 7.98 15.02
CA PRO A 42 -16.83 8.79 16.13
C PRO A 42 -18.28 9.24 15.91
N ALA A 43 -19.17 8.90 16.88
CA ALA A 43 -20.59 9.22 16.79
C ALA A 43 -20.93 10.66 17.25
N ASP A 44 -20.02 11.29 18.01
CA ASP A 44 -20.28 12.60 18.66
C ASP A 44 -19.91 13.79 17.76
N ILE A 45 -19.79 13.59 16.44
CA ILE A 45 -19.48 14.63 15.46
C ILE A 45 -20.59 14.74 14.42
N GLU A 46 -20.66 15.88 13.72
CA GLU A 46 -21.66 16.07 12.67
C GLU A 46 -21.39 15.15 11.46
N HIS A 47 -22.42 14.45 11.01
CA HIS A 47 -22.42 13.65 9.79
C HIS A 47 -23.31 14.28 8.74
N ILE A 48 -22.75 14.57 7.57
CA ILE A 48 -23.50 15.01 6.38
C ILE A 48 -23.67 13.77 5.49
N HIS A 49 -24.93 13.38 5.28
CA HIS A 49 -25.24 12.28 4.39
C HIS A 49 -25.51 12.81 2.98
N ALA A 50 -24.57 12.60 2.07
CA ALA A 50 -24.69 12.93 0.67
C ALA A 50 -23.88 11.94 -0.17
N ASP A 51 -24.28 11.74 -1.42
CA ASP A 51 -23.48 10.96 -2.35
C ASP A 51 -22.46 11.89 -3.05
N PRO A 52 -21.15 11.76 -2.76
CA PRO A 52 -20.13 12.56 -3.44
C PRO A 52 -19.99 12.20 -4.94
N TYR A 53 -20.71 11.19 -5.42
CA TYR A 53 -20.84 10.86 -6.84
C TYR A 53 -21.97 11.63 -7.53
N ASP A 54 -22.93 12.17 -6.77
CA ASP A 54 -24.02 13.01 -7.21
C ASP A 54 -23.78 14.47 -6.76
N MET A 55 -23.46 15.33 -7.72
CA MET A 55 -23.11 16.73 -7.43
C MET A 55 -24.30 17.57 -6.96
N ASP A 56 -25.53 17.22 -7.38
CA ASP A 56 -26.75 17.92 -6.94
C ASP A 56 -27.04 17.56 -5.47
N SER A 57 -26.95 16.28 -5.12
CA SER A 57 -27.05 15.80 -3.73
C SER A 57 -25.98 16.44 -2.83
N LEU A 58 -24.74 16.54 -3.32
CA LEU A 58 -23.65 17.18 -2.60
C LEU A 58 -23.91 18.67 -2.39
N ALA A 59 -24.36 19.38 -3.42
CA ALA A 59 -24.65 20.81 -3.35
C ALA A 59 -25.82 21.11 -2.39
N GLU A 60 -26.88 20.32 -2.42
CA GLU A 60 -28.02 20.45 -1.51
C GLU A 60 -27.61 20.23 -0.04
N ALA A 61 -26.86 19.15 0.23
CA ALA A 61 -26.43 18.81 1.59
C ALA A 61 -25.41 19.81 2.16
N MET A 62 -24.55 20.38 1.31
CA MET A 62 -23.52 21.33 1.72
C MET A 62 -24.04 22.75 1.85
N GLY A 63 -25.05 23.15 1.05
CA GLY A 63 -25.55 24.53 1.01
C GLY A 63 -24.41 25.54 0.76
N ASP A 64 -24.43 26.64 1.51
CA ASP A 64 -23.41 27.72 1.43
C ASP A 64 -22.29 27.56 2.47
N ARG A 65 -22.11 26.37 3.04
CA ARG A 65 -21.09 26.11 4.07
C ARG A 65 -19.69 26.30 3.49
N THR A 66 -18.81 26.87 4.32
CA THR A 66 -17.38 27.04 4.05
C THR A 66 -16.56 26.37 5.16
N TRP A 67 -15.29 26.08 4.86
CA TRP A 67 -14.41 25.29 5.70
C TRP A 67 -13.02 25.91 5.75
N ASP A 68 -12.39 25.88 6.91
CA ASP A 68 -10.98 26.26 7.03
C ASP A 68 -10.08 25.17 6.40
N LEU A 69 -10.52 23.90 6.50
CA LEU A 69 -9.82 22.75 5.95
C LEU A 69 -10.81 21.75 5.35
N THR A 70 -10.53 21.27 4.15
CA THR A 70 -11.20 20.10 3.59
C THR A 70 -10.19 19.01 3.31
N VAL A 71 -10.46 17.80 3.83
CA VAL A 71 -9.66 16.59 3.55
C VAL A 71 -10.51 15.62 2.74
N VAL A 72 -10.05 15.25 1.55
CA VAL A 72 -10.77 14.34 0.65
C VAL A 72 -10.03 13.03 0.56
N MET A 73 -10.64 11.99 1.11
CA MET A 73 -10.08 10.66 1.17
C MET A 73 -10.77 9.74 0.18
N TYR A 74 -10.37 9.82 -1.08
CA TYR A 74 -10.91 8.98 -2.11
C TYR A 74 -12.28 9.42 -2.67
N GLY A 75 -12.66 8.87 -3.81
CA GLY A 75 -13.91 9.18 -4.48
C GLY A 75 -13.73 9.96 -5.79
N ARG A 76 -14.75 10.68 -6.24
CA ARG A 76 -14.69 11.53 -7.44
C ARG A 76 -13.93 12.83 -7.18
N LEU A 77 -12.68 12.71 -6.77
CA LEU A 77 -11.83 13.79 -6.29
C LEU A 77 -11.81 15.02 -7.24
N ARG A 78 -11.81 14.83 -8.57
CA ARG A 78 -11.84 15.94 -9.51
C ARG A 78 -13.07 16.85 -9.35
N ARG A 79 -14.26 16.23 -9.28
CA ARG A 79 -15.51 16.99 -9.12
C ARG A 79 -15.62 17.64 -7.75
N ILE A 80 -15.14 16.95 -6.73
CA ILE A 80 -15.10 17.48 -5.36
C ILE A 80 -14.13 18.66 -5.31
N ALA A 81 -12.93 18.53 -5.89
CA ALA A 81 -11.97 19.64 -5.93
C ALA A 81 -12.56 20.87 -6.62
N GLU A 82 -13.22 20.71 -7.78
CA GLU A 82 -13.91 21.78 -8.48
C GLU A 82 -15.01 22.43 -7.60
N PHE A 83 -15.85 21.61 -6.98
CA PHE A 83 -16.94 22.06 -6.11
C PHE A 83 -16.44 22.85 -4.89
N MET A 84 -15.27 22.47 -4.35
CA MET A 84 -14.69 23.11 -3.16
C MET A 84 -13.94 24.41 -3.45
N VAL A 85 -13.79 24.84 -4.71
CA VAL A 85 -13.19 26.15 -5.05
C VAL A 85 -14.03 27.27 -4.43
N GLY A 86 -13.39 28.12 -3.63
CA GLY A 86 -14.05 29.23 -2.90
C GLY A 86 -14.87 28.77 -1.67
N ARG A 87 -14.89 27.48 -1.35
CA ARG A 87 -15.59 26.91 -0.19
C ARG A 87 -14.66 26.38 0.89
N THR A 88 -13.37 26.30 0.62
CA THR A 88 -12.36 25.89 1.60
C THR A 88 -11.11 26.74 1.48
N GLU A 89 -10.50 27.06 2.61
CA GLU A 89 -9.23 27.80 2.63
C GLU A 89 -8.05 26.88 2.32
N ARG A 90 -8.08 25.64 2.86
CA ARG A 90 -7.06 24.63 2.67
C ARG A 90 -7.67 23.35 2.11
N PHE A 91 -7.01 22.76 1.11
CA PHE A 91 -7.45 21.53 0.48
C PHE A 91 -6.35 20.45 0.61
N VAL A 92 -6.70 19.33 1.23
CA VAL A 92 -5.83 18.16 1.37
C VAL A 92 -6.52 16.98 0.70
N SER A 93 -5.79 16.21 -0.08
CA SER A 93 -6.36 15.10 -0.82
C SER A 93 -5.50 13.86 -0.79
N VAL A 94 -6.15 12.71 -0.89
CA VAL A 94 -5.50 11.41 -1.02
C VAL A 94 -5.73 10.89 -2.44
N GLY A 95 -4.65 10.55 -3.11
CA GLY A 95 -4.64 9.84 -4.37
C GLY A 95 -3.91 8.50 -4.24
N GLY A 96 -3.21 8.11 -5.29
CA GLY A 96 -2.52 6.83 -5.25
C GLY A 96 -1.29 6.77 -6.15
N VAL A 97 -0.34 5.94 -5.78
CA VAL A 97 0.88 5.66 -6.54
C VAL A 97 0.67 5.11 -7.96
N PRO A 98 -0.51 4.56 -8.35
CA PRO A 98 -0.75 4.26 -9.76
C PRO A 98 -0.59 5.45 -10.71
N ALA A 99 -0.58 6.70 -10.21
CA ALA A 99 -0.21 7.87 -11.01
C ALA A 99 1.21 7.77 -11.60
N ILE A 100 2.11 7.08 -10.92
CA ILE A 100 3.53 6.95 -11.32
C ILE A 100 3.63 6.04 -12.54
N ARG A 101 4.28 6.52 -13.60
CA ARG A 101 4.48 5.77 -14.84
C ARG A 101 5.26 4.47 -14.56
N GLY A 102 4.72 3.35 -15.01
CA GLY A 102 5.32 2.02 -14.81
C GLY A 102 4.92 1.35 -13.49
N TRP A 103 4.25 2.04 -12.56
CA TRP A 103 3.84 1.41 -11.30
C TRP A 103 2.89 0.22 -11.50
N MET A 104 1.91 0.36 -12.39
CA MET A 104 0.97 -0.73 -12.73
C MET A 104 1.43 -1.52 -13.95
N ASN A 105 2.24 -0.92 -14.82
CA ASN A 105 2.72 -1.52 -16.05
C ASN A 105 4.26 -1.46 -16.11
N PRO A 106 4.97 -2.44 -15.51
CA PRO A 106 6.43 -2.45 -15.47
C PRO A 106 7.09 -2.62 -16.84
N TRP A 107 6.37 -3.10 -17.84
CA TRP A 107 6.87 -3.32 -19.21
C TRP A 107 7.04 -2.02 -20.00
N LEU A 108 6.70 -0.86 -19.43
CA LEU A 108 7.03 0.45 -20.00
C LEU A 108 8.53 0.80 -19.91
N PHE A 109 9.30 -0.04 -19.24
CA PHE A 109 10.75 0.10 -19.09
C PHE A 109 11.47 -1.07 -19.74
N GLU A 110 12.73 -0.81 -20.17
CA GLU A 110 13.63 -1.82 -20.69
C GLU A 110 15.01 -1.63 -20.03
N PRO A 111 15.46 -2.60 -19.22
CA PRO A 111 14.73 -3.79 -18.79
C PRO A 111 13.47 -3.47 -18.02
N GLU A 112 12.53 -4.45 -17.91
CA GLU A 112 11.27 -4.25 -17.20
C GLU A 112 11.48 -3.88 -15.72
N GLY A 113 10.57 -3.09 -15.19
CA GLY A 113 10.57 -2.66 -13.79
C GLY A 113 10.93 -1.19 -13.60
N LEU A 114 10.50 -0.66 -12.47
CA LEU A 114 10.78 0.71 -12.07
C LEU A 114 12.22 0.84 -11.59
N PRO A 115 12.92 1.95 -11.90
CA PRO A 115 14.09 2.35 -11.12
C PRO A 115 13.63 2.65 -9.68
N VAL A 116 14.13 1.90 -8.70
CA VAL A 116 13.74 2.07 -7.30
C VAL A 116 14.91 2.59 -6.46
N PRO A 117 14.65 3.41 -5.40
CA PRO A 117 13.34 3.92 -4.97
C PRO A 117 12.80 5.02 -5.88
N VAL A 118 11.46 5.13 -5.97
CA VAL A 118 10.76 6.08 -6.85
C VAL A 118 10.36 7.31 -6.06
N GLY A 119 10.94 8.46 -6.39
CA GLY A 119 10.60 9.76 -5.78
C GLY A 119 9.41 10.45 -6.45
N GLU A 120 8.95 11.53 -5.84
CA GLU A 120 7.79 12.32 -6.30
C GLU A 120 8.01 12.99 -7.66
N SER A 121 9.27 13.23 -8.05
CA SER A 121 9.65 13.77 -9.35
C SER A 121 9.62 12.77 -10.50
N ALA A 122 9.36 11.48 -10.20
CA ALA A 122 9.25 10.46 -11.23
C ALA A 122 8.10 10.80 -12.22
N PRO A 123 8.26 10.47 -13.51
CA PRO A 123 7.21 10.71 -14.48
C PRO A 123 5.90 10.05 -14.08
N VAL A 124 4.79 10.77 -14.27
CA VAL A 124 3.44 10.21 -14.13
C VAL A 124 2.96 9.64 -15.46
N VAL A 125 1.92 8.81 -15.43
CA VAL A 125 1.31 8.24 -16.63
C VAL A 125 0.74 9.35 -17.50
N GLY A 126 1.30 9.51 -18.69
CA GLY A 126 0.94 10.58 -19.63
C GLY A 126 -0.15 10.20 -20.63
N LEU A 127 -0.27 8.92 -20.95
CA LEU A 127 -1.18 8.41 -21.99
C LEU A 127 -2.01 7.25 -21.44
N PRO A 128 -3.32 7.16 -21.80
CA PRO A 128 -4.18 6.06 -21.36
C PRO A 128 -3.72 4.68 -21.88
N GLU A 129 -3.01 4.64 -23.02
CA GLU A 129 -2.47 3.42 -23.62
C GLU A 129 -1.33 2.81 -22.80
N GLU A 130 -0.63 3.62 -22.01
CA GLU A 130 0.42 3.15 -21.09
C GLU A 130 -0.19 2.40 -19.89
N ASP A 131 -1.22 2.96 -19.30
CA ASP A 131 -2.00 2.43 -18.18
C ASP A 131 -3.25 3.30 -17.98
N GLU A 132 -4.42 2.79 -18.35
CA GLU A 132 -5.67 3.55 -18.25
C GLU A 132 -6.02 3.97 -16.82
N LYS A 133 -5.77 3.09 -15.83
CA LYS A 133 -6.01 3.39 -14.42
C LYS A 133 -5.04 4.46 -13.92
N GLY A 134 -3.75 4.26 -14.18
CA GLY A 134 -2.70 5.20 -13.81
C GLY A 134 -2.92 6.58 -14.43
N PHE A 135 -3.28 6.63 -15.71
CA PHE A 135 -3.62 7.88 -16.42
C PHE A 135 -4.76 8.63 -15.71
N ARG A 136 -5.85 7.93 -15.35
CA ARG A 136 -6.97 8.56 -14.62
C ARG A 136 -6.55 9.12 -13.27
N VAL A 137 -5.66 8.43 -12.54
CA VAL A 137 -5.13 8.90 -11.25
C VAL A 137 -4.23 10.11 -11.44
N ALA A 138 -3.30 10.08 -12.40
CA ALA A 138 -2.40 11.20 -12.72
C ALA A 138 -3.17 12.46 -13.14
N ARG A 139 -4.16 12.31 -14.04
CA ARG A 139 -5.03 13.44 -14.44
C ARG A 139 -5.87 13.98 -13.28
N THR A 140 -6.18 13.16 -12.29
CA THR A 140 -6.90 13.61 -11.10
C THR A 140 -6.00 14.47 -10.20
N GLU A 141 -4.76 14.06 -9.99
CA GLU A 141 -3.77 14.83 -9.25
C GLU A 141 -3.50 16.18 -9.92
N GLU A 142 -3.28 16.20 -11.24
CA GLU A 142 -3.11 17.43 -12.01
C GLU A 142 -4.30 18.39 -11.85
N PHE A 143 -5.51 17.85 -11.90
CA PHE A 143 -6.73 18.64 -11.73
C PHE A 143 -6.87 19.23 -10.32
N VAL A 144 -6.46 18.48 -9.29
CA VAL A 144 -6.44 18.98 -7.91
C VAL A 144 -5.55 20.21 -7.79
N PHE A 145 -4.32 20.16 -8.28
CA PHE A 145 -3.41 21.30 -8.23
C PHE A 145 -3.84 22.47 -9.12
N ALA A 146 -4.53 22.20 -10.24
CA ALA A 146 -5.11 23.26 -11.07
C ALA A 146 -6.25 23.99 -10.35
N SER A 147 -7.07 23.27 -9.56
CA SER A 147 -8.20 23.85 -8.81
C SER A 147 -7.76 24.47 -7.49
N HIS A 148 -6.79 23.88 -6.82
CA HIS A 148 -6.24 24.30 -5.54
C HIS A 148 -4.71 24.29 -5.60
N PRO A 149 -4.06 25.37 -6.09
CA PRO A 149 -2.60 25.41 -6.30
C PRO A 149 -1.77 25.11 -5.04
N ASN A 150 -2.32 25.41 -3.86
CA ASN A 150 -1.69 25.16 -2.56
C ASN A 150 -2.17 23.87 -1.90
N ALA A 151 -2.83 22.96 -2.63
CA ALA A 151 -3.24 21.67 -2.08
C ALA A 151 -2.03 20.84 -1.62
N ALA A 152 -2.24 20.02 -0.59
CA ALA A 152 -1.34 18.92 -0.27
C ALA A 152 -1.96 17.62 -0.79
N HIS A 153 -1.21 16.83 -1.54
CA HIS A 153 -1.68 15.60 -2.14
C HIS A 153 -0.86 14.40 -1.67
N PHE A 154 -1.51 13.37 -1.14
CA PHE A 154 -0.85 12.18 -0.58
C PHE A 154 -1.08 10.99 -1.48
N ARG A 155 -0.02 10.46 -2.10
CA ARG A 155 -0.05 9.28 -2.97
C ARG A 155 0.06 8.03 -2.10
N TYR A 156 -1.07 7.40 -1.83
CA TYR A 156 -1.11 6.16 -1.06
C TYR A 156 -0.64 4.97 -1.91
N PRO A 157 0.21 4.11 -1.36
CA PRO A 157 0.52 2.80 -1.92
C PRO A 157 -0.64 1.82 -1.65
N TYR A 158 -0.38 0.53 -1.76
CA TYR A 158 -1.29 -0.47 -1.26
C TYR A 158 -1.42 -0.33 0.27
N ALA A 159 -2.62 0.01 0.73
CA ALA A 159 -2.91 0.14 2.15
C ALA A 159 -3.25 -1.24 2.75
N TYR A 160 -2.75 -1.52 3.97
CA TYR A 160 -3.08 -2.73 4.70
C TYR A 160 -3.41 -2.40 6.16
N GLY A 161 -4.07 -3.33 6.86
CA GLY A 161 -4.47 -3.14 8.26
C GLY A 161 -5.93 -3.55 8.51
N PRO A 162 -6.41 -3.38 9.73
CA PRO A 162 -7.81 -3.61 10.09
C PRO A 162 -8.78 -2.87 9.17
N LEU A 163 -9.93 -3.48 8.91
CA LEU A 163 -11.02 -2.95 8.09
C LEU A 163 -10.70 -2.77 6.60
N GLN A 164 -9.53 -3.19 6.13
CA GLN A 164 -9.14 -3.07 4.72
C GLN A 164 -10.01 -3.97 3.84
N VAL A 165 -10.49 -3.42 2.71
CA VAL A 165 -11.41 -4.11 1.79
C VAL A 165 -10.70 -5.04 0.81
N VAL A 166 -9.37 -4.97 0.70
CA VAL A 166 -8.53 -5.87 -0.10
C VAL A 166 -7.42 -6.41 0.81
N PRO A 167 -7.74 -7.30 1.75
CA PRO A 167 -6.81 -7.78 2.77
C PRO A 167 -5.90 -8.87 2.20
N ARG A 168 -4.80 -8.50 1.55
CA ARG A 168 -3.86 -9.45 0.94
C ARG A 168 -3.28 -10.45 1.92
N GLU A 169 -3.07 -10.03 3.16
CA GLU A 169 -2.59 -10.85 4.27
C GLU A 169 -3.53 -12.04 4.55
N TRP A 170 -4.81 -11.93 4.15
CA TRP A 170 -5.79 -13.01 4.24
C TRP A 170 -5.36 -14.25 3.46
N SER A 171 -4.71 -14.09 2.32
CA SER A 171 -4.18 -15.24 1.56
C SER A 171 -3.21 -16.10 2.38
N ILE A 172 -2.51 -15.49 3.36
CA ILE A 172 -1.60 -16.20 4.27
C ILE A 172 -2.38 -16.71 5.48
N VAL A 173 -3.14 -15.82 6.14
CA VAL A 173 -3.90 -16.15 7.36
C VAL A 173 -4.88 -17.28 7.10
N ARG A 174 -5.62 -17.25 6.00
CA ARG A 174 -6.57 -18.32 5.65
C ARG A 174 -5.87 -19.67 5.47
N ARG A 175 -4.73 -19.73 4.79
CA ARG A 175 -3.97 -20.97 4.65
C ARG A 175 -3.59 -21.55 6.02
N ILE A 176 -3.17 -20.71 6.96
CA ILE A 176 -2.86 -21.13 8.32
C ILE A 176 -4.12 -21.66 9.03
N LEU A 177 -5.24 -20.95 8.97
CA LEU A 177 -6.50 -21.38 9.58
C LEU A 177 -7.05 -22.66 8.98
N ASP A 178 -6.85 -22.89 7.69
CA ASP A 178 -7.21 -24.12 6.98
C ASP A 178 -6.21 -25.27 7.24
N GLY A 179 -5.21 -25.06 8.11
CA GLY A 179 -4.22 -26.08 8.52
C GLY A 179 -3.15 -26.39 7.46
N ARG A 180 -2.94 -25.48 6.50
CA ARG A 180 -1.88 -25.63 5.49
C ARG A 180 -0.51 -25.54 6.13
N ARG A 181 0.43 -26.36 5.63
CA ARG A 181 1.83 -26.40 6.08
C ARG A 181 2.81 -25.84 5.07
N HIS A 182 2.33 -25.46 3.90
CA HIS A 182 3.13 -24.97 2.78
C HIS A 182 2.51 -23.70 2.24
N ILE A 183 3.36 -22.80 1.76
CA ILE A 183 2.97 -21.64 0.98
C ILE A 183 3.94 -21.48 -0.20
N VAL A 184 3.40 -21.31 -1.41
CA VAL A 184 4.21 -21.08 -2.60
C VAL A 184 4.56 -19.61 -2.70
N VAL A 185 5.84 -19.33 -2.98
CA VAL A 185 6.32 -17.97 -3.27
C VAL A 185 7.08 -17.94 -4.59
N ALA A 186 7.03 -16.80 -5.25
CA ALA A 186 7.86 -16.55 -6.43
C ALA A 186 9.25 -16.05 -6.00
N ASP A 187 10.32 -16.58 -6.60
CA ASP A 187 11.68 -16.06 -6.48
C ASP A 187 12.08 -15.79 -5.02
N ASP A 188 11.96 -16.81 -4.18
CA ASP A 188 12.21 -16.79 -2.72
C ASP A 188 11.36 -15.78 -1.93
N GLY A 189 10.36 -15.18 -2.53
CA GLY A 189 9.54 -14.15 -1.92
C GLY A 189 10.31 -12.86 -1.63
N LEU A 190 11.38 -12.57 -2.38
CA LEU A 190 12.26 -11.42 -2.15
C LEU A 190 11.77 -10.14 -2.81
N THR A 191 10.67 -10.21 -3.56
CA THR A 191 10.07 -9.01 -4.16
C THR A 191 9.67 -8.00 -3.10
N LEU A 192 10.10 -6.75 -3.30
CA LEU A 192 9.74 -5.61 -2.47
C LEU A 192 8.55 -4.89 -3.09
N HIS A 193 7.49 -4.72 -2.31
CA HIS A 193 6.33 -3.92 -2.68
C HIS A 193 5.98 -3.00 -1.53
N HIS A 194 6.22 -1.70 -1.70
CA HIS A 194 5.95 -0.71 -0.66
C HIS A 194 4.46 -0.65 -0.34
N HIS A 195 4.14 -0.87 0.92
CA HIS A 195 2.80 -0.79 1.48
C HIS A 195 2.74 0.33 2.52
N GLY A 196 1.54 0.66 2.96
CA GLY A 196 1.34 1.58 4.06
C GLY A 196 0.27 1.06 5.02
N PHE A 197 0.60 0.99 6.31
CA PHE A 197 -0.36 0.66 7.34
C PHE A 197 -1.40 1.78 7.48
N THR A 198 -2.67 1.43 7.63
CA THR A 198 -3.78 2.40 7.63
C THR A 198 -3.61 3.54 8.62
N GLU A 199 -3.08 3.26 9.81
CA GLU A 199 -2.81 4.27 10.85
C GLU A 199 -1.62 5.17 10.47
N ASN A 200 -0.54 4.60 9.92
CA ASN A 200 0.62 5.33 9.42
C ASN A 200 0.23 6.27 8.25
N LEU A 201 -0.57 5.77 7.31
CA LEU A 201 -1.07 6.56 6.18
C LEU A 201 -1.93 7.75 6.64
N ALA A 202 -2.81 7.54 7.63
CA ALA A 202 -3.57 8.63 8.23
C ALA A 202 -2.66 9.64 8.93
N HIS A 203 -1.63 9.16 9.65
CA HIS A 203 -0.64 10.02 10.31
C HIS A 203 0.14 10.86 9.30
N ALA A 204 0.50 10.32 8.14
CA ALA A 204 1.15 11.10 7.08
C ALA A 204 0.31 12.31 6.65
N VAL A 205 -0.99 12.13 6.48
CA VAL A 205 -1.92 13.23 6.15
C VAL A 205 -2.00 14.24 7.30
N LEU A 206 -2.06 13.76 8.54
CA LEU A 206 -2.08 14.62 9.74
C LEU A 206 -0.80 15.47 9.87
N CYS A 207 0.37 14.93 9.53
CA CYS A 207 1.62 15.68 9.46
C CYS A 207 1.52 16.85 8.46
N GLY A 208 0.85 16.67 7.32
CA GLY A 208 0.60 17.74 6.36
C GLY A 208 -0.45 18.74 6.84
N VAL A 209 -1.42 18.31 7.63
CA VAL A 209 -2.36 19.23 8.30
C VAL A 209 -1.64 20.12 9.30
N ASP A 210 -0.71 19.55 10.08
CA ASP A 210 0.07 20.24 11.11
C ASP A 210 1.10 21.23 10.51
N ARG A 211 1.55 21.00 9.26
CA ARG A 211 2.57 21.81 8.56
C ARG A 211 2.07 22.32 7.21
N PRO A 212 1.06 23.19 7.21
CA PRO A 212 0.38 23.62 5.99
C PRO A 212 1.29 24.32 4.98
N GLU A 213 2.24 25.12 5.44
CA GLU A 213 3.16 25.85 4.55
C GLU A 213 4.19 24.90 3.90
N ASP A 214 4.66 23.89 4.65
CA ASP A 214 5.61 22.90 4.15
C ASP A 214 4.95 21.88 3.20
N ALA A 215 3.63 21.72 3.32
CA ALA A 215 2.84 20.79 2.50
C ALA A 215 2.26 21.44 1.24
N ALA A 216 2.18 22.79 1.21
CA ALA A 216 1.48 23.52 0.17
C ALA A 216 2.06 23.27 -1.23
N GLY A 217 1.18 22.91 -2.19
CA GLY A 217 1.53 22.72 -3.60
C GLY A 217 2.36 21.46 -3.87
N LEU A 218 2.43 20.51 -2.91
CA LEU A 218 3.27 19.32 -3.03
C LEU A 218 2.44 18.03 -3.04
N ALA A 219 2.92 17.08 -3.84
CA ALA A 219 2.54 15.68 -3.74
C ALA A 219 3.57 14.92 -2.87
N PHE A 220 3.12 13.99 -2.04
CA PHE A 220 3.96 13.19 -1.16
C PHE A 220 3.73 11.71 -1.41
N ASN A 221 4.79 10.96 -1.66
CA ASN A 221 4.73 9.51 -1.61
C ASN A 221 4.61 9.06 -0.15
N CYS A 222 3.62 8.18 0.12
CA CYS A 222 3.39 7.63 1.45
C CYS A 222 3.75 6.15 1.49
N GLY A 223 4.07 5.66 2.68
CA GLY A 223 4.35 4.25 2.92
C GLY A 223 5.07 4.06 4.23
N ASP A 224 5.13 2.82 4.69
CA ASP A 224 5.84 2.48 5.91
C ASP A 224 7.35 2.69 5.76
N ASP A 225 8.04 3.00 6.85
CA ASP A 225 9.48 3.24 6.86
C ASP A 225 10.29 1.99 6.48
N GLU A 226 9.83 0.81 6.90
CA GLU A 226 10.45 -0.47 6.57
C GLU A 226 9.66 -1.16 5.45
N VAL A 227 10.30 -1.37 4.29
CA VAL A 227 9.70 -2.11 3.17
C VAL A 227 10.02 -3.58 3.33
N LEU A 228 9.01 -4.38 3.64
CA LEU A 228 9.16 -5.82 3.86
C LEU A 228 9.06 -6.60 2.54
N THR A 229 9.85 -7.67 2.44
CA THR A 229 9.67 -8.67 1.39
C THR A 229 8.42 -9.52 1.64
N ILE A 230 7.89 -10.15 0.59
CA ILE A 230 6.77 -11.10 0.72
C ILE A 230 7.12 -12.22 1.73
N ARG A 231 8.35 -12.73 1.70
CA ARG A 231 8.84 -13.73 2.66
C ARG A 231 8.74 -13.22 4.09
N GLN A 232 9.23 -12.01 4.37
CA GLN A 232 9.18 -11.41 5.71
C GLN A 232 7.75 -11.25 6.20
N VAL A 233 6.83 -10.82 5.34
CA VAL A 233 5.40 -10.73 5.70
C VAL A 233 4.84 -12.11 6.08
N ILE A 234 5.14 -13.17 5.31
CA ILE A 234 4.72 -14.54 5.61
C ILE A 234 5.29 -14.99 6.95
N GLU A 235 6.58 -14.79 7.18
CA GLU A 235 7.28 -15.22 8.40
C GLU A 235 6.75 -14.48 9.65
N ILE A 236 6.44 -13.18 9.54
CA ILE A 236 5.83 -12.40 10.63
C ILE A 236 4.44 -12.95 10.96
N ILE A 237 3.59 -13.16 9.95
CA ILE A 237 2.23 -13.68 10.14
C ILE A 237 2.29 -15.10 10.74
N ALA A 238 3.14 -15.99 10.21
CA ALA A 238 3.29 -17.34 10.73
C ALA A 238 3.77 -17.34 12.19
N SER A 239 4.78 -16.52 12.53
CA SER A 239 5.27 -16.34 13.88
C SER A 239 4.20 -15.83 14.84
N GLU A 240 3.44 -14.79 14.42
CA GLU A 240 2.37 -14.21 15.23
C GLU A 240 1.26 -15.21 15.54
N LEU A 241 0.92 -16.07 14.58
CA LEU A 241 -0.14 -17.06 14.72
C LEU A 241 0.37 -18.41 15.25
N GLY A 242 1.66 -18.53 15.62
CA GLY A 242 2.24 -19.77 16.11
C GLY A 242 2.21 -20.92 15.09
N ALA A 243 2.25 -20.60 13.80
CA ALA A 243 2.18 -21.57 12.72
C ALA A 243 3.56 -21.85 12.12
N GLU A 244 3.77 -23.09 11.72
CA GLU A 244 4.94 -23.53 10.95
C GLU A 244 4.54 -23.64 9.48
N LEU A 245 5.10 -22.79 8.62
CA LEU A 245 4.90 -22.80 7.17
C LEU A 245 6.21 -23.09 6.45
N GLU A 246 6.27 -24.15 5.68
CA GLU A 246 7.33 -24.36 4.69
C GLU A 246 7.11 -23.42 3.51
N ILE A 247 8.06 -22.51 3.27
CA ILE A 247 8.05 -21.65 2.09
C ILE A 247 8.62 -22.45 0.91
N VAL A 248 7.78 -22.68 -0.10
CA VAL A 248 8.15 -23.39 -1.33
C VAL A 248 8.43 -22.35 -2.42
N SER A 249 9.70 -22.14 -2.69
CA SER A 249 10.15 -21.20 -3.72
C SER A 249 10.11 -21.83 -5.11
N MET A 250 9.58 -21.08 -6.07
CA MET A 250 9.58 -21.42 -7.48
C MET A 250 9.89 -20.17 -8.32
N PRO A 251 10.41 -20.33 -9.57
CA PRO A 251 10.46 -19.23 -10.52
C PRO A 251 9.08 -18.59 -10.70
N PHE A 252 9.03 -17.28 -10.88
CA PHE A 252 7.78 -16.50 -10.98
C PHE A 252 6.77 -17.12 -11.96
N GLU A 253 7.23 -17.60 -13.12
CA GLU A 253 6.39 -18.16 -14.16
C GLU A 253 5.62 -19.41 -13.68
N LEU A 254 6.23 -20.20 -12.79
CA LEU A 254 5.67 -21.41 -12.24
C LEU A 254 4.90 -21.19 -10.94
N ALA A 255 5.23 -20.16 -10.20
CA ALA A 255 4.66 -19.83 -8.89
C ALA A 255 3.23 -19.25 -8.98
N VAL A 256 2.34 -19.90 -9.72
CA VAL A 256 0.96 -19.42 -9.94
C VAL A 256 0.21 -19.11 -8.65
N PRO A 257 0.29 -19.93 -7.58
CA PRO A 257 -0.39 -19.66 -6.30
C PRO A 257 0.16 -18.42 -5.57
N ALA A 258 1.35 -17.92 -5.93
CA ALA A 258 1.94 -16.73 -5.33
C ALA A 258 1.44 -15.41 -5.92
N ARG A 259 0.72 -15.43 -7.05
CA ARG A 259 0.25 -14.22 -7.75
C ARG A 259 -0.62 -13.30 -6.88
N PRO A 260 -1.56 -13.80 -6.06
CA PRO A 260 -2.33 -12.97 -5.14
C PRO A 260 -1.45 -12.22 -4.13
N LEU A 261 -0.36 -12.85 -3.65
CA LEU A 261 0.58 -12.24 -2.72
C LEU A 261 1.39 -11.12 -3.36
N LEU A 262 1.81 -11.30 -4.61
CA LEU A 262 2.54 -10.27 -5.37
C LEU A 262 1.65 -9.09 -5.73
N ALA A 263 0.37 -9.35 -6.05
CA ALA A 263 -0.61 -8.40 -6.57
C ALA A 263 -0.05 -7.48 -7.69
N GLN A 264 0.83 -8.04 -8.51
CA GLN A 264 1.45 -7.39 -9.65
C GLN A 264 1.82 -8.43 -10.71
N PRO A 265 1.92 -8.03 -11.98
CA PRO A 265 2.08 -8.97 -13.10
C PRO A 265 3.52 -9.42 -13.32
N SER A 266 4.49 -8.91 -12.56
CA SER A 266 5.91 -9.26 -12.68
C SER A 266 6.59 -9.27 -11.31
N PRO A 267 7.72 -9.96 -11.13
CA PRO A 267 8.45 -10.01 -9.86
C PRO A 267 9.30 -8.77 -9.58
N THR A 268 9.12 -7.68 -10.33
CA THR A 268 9.89 -6.45 -10.18
C THR A 268 9.57 -5.72 -8.88
N HIS A 269 10.53 -4.96 -8.38
CA HIS A 269 10.35 -4.20 -7.14
C HIS A 269 9.52 -2.93 -7.35
N ARG A 270 8.77 -2.54 -6.31
CA ARG A 270 8.03 -1.29 -6.22
C ARG A 270 8.32 -0.62 -4.88
N VAL A 271 9.33 0.23 -4.84
CA VAL A 271 9.77 0.92 -3.62
C VAL A 271 9.69 2.42 -3.84
N LEU A 272 9.00 3.11 -2.95
CA LEU A 272 8.88 4.57 -2.95
C LEU A 272 10.00 5.20 -2.16
N ASP A 273 10.47 6.34 -2.63
CA ASP A 273 11.22 7.27 -1.79
C ASP A 273 10.22 8.14 -1.00
N THR A 274 10.26 8.05 0.32
CA THR A 274 9.44 8.81 1.25
C THR A 274 10.22 9.94 1.93
N SER A 275 11.41 10.26 1.43
CA SER A 275 12.30 11.26 2.04
C SER A 275 11.67 12.65 2.07
N LEU A 276 10.89 13.02 1.04
CA LEU A 276 10.19 14.31 1.02
C LEU A 276 9.17 14.42 2.16
N LEU A 277 8.36 13.38 2.36
CA LEU A 277 7.40 13.29 3.46
C LEU A 277 8.10 13.45 4.83
N LYS A 278 9.20 12.74 5.04
CA LYS A 278 9.98 12.77 6.28
C LYS A 278 10.64 14.13 6.53
N THR A 279 11.31 14.67 5.52
CA THR A 279 12.10 15.90 5.68
C THR A 279 11.24 17.15 5.76
N ARG A 280 10.14 17.23 5.00
CA ARG A 280 9.23 18.38 5.01
C ARG A 280 8.25 18.31 6.15
N LEU A 281 7.60 17.16 6.35
CA LEU A 281 6.51 17.03 7.30
C LEU A 281 6.90 16.38 8.63
N GLY A 282 8.16 15.93 8.78
CA GLY A 282 8.66 15.29 9.99
C GLY A 282 7.97 13.95 10.28
N TYR A 283 7.49 13.29 9.23
CA TYR A 283 6.81 12.01 9.35
C TYR A 283 7.74 10.93 9.92
N VAL A 284 7.17 10.11 10.78
CA VAL A 284 7.74 8.86 11.30
C VAL A 284 6.57 7.89 11.48
N ASP A 285 6.77 6.61 11.20
CA ASP A 285 5.76 5.59 11.45
C ASP A 285 5.29 5.62 12.91
N VAL A 286 3.97 5.66 13.14
CA VAL A 286 3.39 5.53 14.50
C VAL A 286 3.30 4.07 14.91
N VAL A 287 3.27 3.16 13.94
CA VAL A 287 3.32 1.72 14.14
C VAL A 287 4.40 1.14 13.24
N PRO A 288 5.47 0.53 13.78
CA PRO A 288 6.48 -0.12 12.95
C PRO A 288 5.89 -1.20 12.05
N ALA A 289 6.37 -1.33 10.81
CA ALA A 289 5.77 -2.20 9.79
C ALA A 289 5.60 -3.66 10.26
N ARG A 290 6.58 -4.21 10.99
CA ARG A 290 6.50 -5.59 11.54
C ARG A 290 5.36 -5.75 12.53
N GLU A 291 5.18 -4.80 13.43
CA GLU A 291 4.05 -4.79 14.36
C GLU A 291 2.73 -4.57 13.63
N ALA A 292 2.70 -3.74 12.61
CA ALA A 292 1.52 -3.47 11.80
C ALA A 292 1.04 -4.75 11.08
N VAL A 293 1.96 -5.54 10.51
CA VAL A 293 1.65 -6.85 9.90
C VAL A 293 1.11 -7.82 10.95
N ALA A 294 1.74 -7.90 12.13
CA ALA A 294 1.29 -8.77 13.22
C ALA A 294 -0.12 -8.37 13.71
N ARG A 295 -0.39 -7.07 13.91
CA ARG A 295 -1.74 -6.55 14.26
C ARG A 295 -2.77 -6.91 13.21
N THR A 296 -2.41 -6.78 11.93
CA THR A 296 -3.30 -7.13 10.80
C THR A 296 -3.65 -8.62 10.83
N ALA A 297 -2.66 -9.49 11.08
CA ALA A 297 -2.88 -10.93 11.17
C ALA A 297 -3.82 -11.29 12.33
N ARG A 298 -3.60 -10.73 13.54
CA ARG A 298 -4.49 -10.93 14.70
C ARG A 298 -5.91 -10.51 14.39
N TRP A 299 -6.06 -9.30 13.83
CA TRP A 299 -7.38 -8.78 13.47
C TRP A 299 -8.12 -9.69 12.46
N LEU A 300 -7.42 -10.22 11.46
CA LEU A 300 -8.00 -11.13 10.47
C LEU A 300 -8.42 -12.48 11.07
N VAL A 301 -7.74 -12.96 12.11
CA VAL A 301 -8.17 -14.16 12.86
C VAL A 301 -9.43 -13.88 13.68
N GLU A 302 -9.52 -12.72 14.31
CA GLU A 302 -10.68 -12.28 15.11
C GLU A 302 -11.89 -11.91 14.22
N ASN A 303 -11.61 -11.48 12.98
CA ASN A 303 -12.61 -11.04 11.99
C ASN A 303 -12.45 -11.82 10.68
N PRO A 304 -12.67 -13.14 10.68
CA PRO A 304 -12.40 -13.96 9.52
C PRO A 304 -13.33 -13.62 8.36
N ILE A 305 -12.77 -13.59 7.16
CA ILE A 305 -13.52 -13.35 5.94
C ILE A 305 -14.27 -14.63 5.57
N ALA A 306 -15.57 -14.52 5.35
CA ALA A 306 -16.37 -15.66 4.93
C ALA A 306 -15.94 -16.14 3.54
N PRO A 307 -15.86 -17.47 3.31
CA PRO A 307 -15.53 -17.99 1.99
C PRO A 307 -16.47 -17.46 0.90
N GLY A 308 -15.90 -16.91 -0.17
CA GLY A 308 -16.64 -16.31 -1.29
C GLY A 308 -17.21 -14.91 -1.03
N ALA A 309 -16.86 -14.28 0.09
CA ALA A 309 -17.23 -12.88 0.34
C ALA A 309 -16.54 -11.93 -0.67
N PRO A 310 -17.06 -10.73 -0.88
CA PRO A 310 -16.47 -9.75 -1.79
C PRO A 310 -14.99 -9.46 -1.50
N GLU A 311 -14.60 -9.39 -0.24
CA GLU A 311 -13.23 -9.17 0.23
C GLU A 311 -12.29 -10.30 -0.17
N GLU A 312 -12.78 -11.52 -0.27
CA GLU A 312 -12.01 -12.67 -0.73
C GLU A 312 -11.95 -12.71 -2.26
N TYR A 313 -13.07 -12.43 -2.92
CA TYR A 313 -13.14 -12.41 -4.37
C TYR A 313 -12.14 -11.44 -5.01
N VAL A 314 -11.95 -10.25 -4.41
CA VAL A 314 -11.02 -9.24 -4.95
C VAL A 314 -9.56 -9.66 -4.84
N LEU A 315 -9.21 -10.64 -4.01
CA LEU A 315 -7.85 -11.17 -3.89
C LEU A 315 -7.47 -12.03 -5.10
N THR A 316 -8.47 -12.55 -5.83
CA THR A 316 -8.27 -13.52 -6.93
C THR A 316 -7.49 -14.77 -6.52
N ASP A 317 -7.55 -15.13 -5.23
CA ASP A 317 -6.96 -16.35 -4.68
C ASP A 317 -8.04 -17.46 -4.64
N PRO A 318 -7.92 -18.51 -5.44
CA PRO A 318 -8.94 -19.55 -5.50
C PRO A 318 -8.87 -20.52 -4.31
N PHE A 319 -7.79 -20.48 -3.51
CA PHE A 319 -7.52 -21.44 -2.44
C PHE A 319 -7.67 -22.91 -2.87
N ASP A 320 -7.26 -23.22 -4.13
CA ASP A 320 -7.26 -24.57 -4.66
C ASP A 320 -6.07 -25.38 -4.15
N TYR A 321 -6.18 -25.84 -2.92
CA TYR A 321 -5.11 -26.58 -2.24
C TYR A 321 -4.74 -27.91 -2.94
N ARG A 322 -5.67 -28.51 -3.67
CA ARG A 322 -5.37 -29.71 -4.46
C ARG A 322 -4.40 -29.39 -5.60
N ALA A 323 -4.66 -28.33 -6.32
CA ALA A 323 -3.78 -27.89 -7.41
C ALA A 323 -2.42 -27.41 -6.84
N GLU A 324 -2.42 -26.69 -5.72
CA GLU A 324 -1.19 -26.29 -5.03
C GLU A 324 -0.34 -27.51 -4.64
N ASP A 325 -0.94 -28.55 -4.03
CA ASP A 325 -0.23 -29.76 -3.62
C ASP A 325 0.36 -30.55 -4.81
N GLN A 326 -0.38 -30.61 -5.92
CA GLN A 326 0.13 -31.22 -7.15
C GLN A 326 1.34 -30.44 -7.70
N LEU A 327 1.25 -29.11 -7.72
CA LEU A 327 2.34 -28.26 -8.17
C LEU A 327 3.58 -28.41 -7.29
N ILE A 328 3.41 -28.34 -5.96
CA ILE A 328 4.50 -28.50 -4.98
C ILE A 328 5.19 -29.86 -5.15
N THR A 329 4.40 -30.93 -5.28
CA THR A 329 4.92 -32.30 -5.46
C THR A 329 5.73 -32.41 -6.76
N SER A 330 5.20 -31.89 -7.86
CA SER A 330 5.88 -31.89 -9.17
C SER A 330 7.18 -31.08 -9.13
N TRP A 331 7.14 -29.90 -8.51
CA TRP A 331 8.31 -29.05 -8.35
C TRP A 331 9.41 -29.72 -7.52
N LYS A 332 9.09 -30.23 -6.32
CA LYS A 332 10.04 -30.93 -5.45
C LYS A 332 10.67 -32.14 -6.16
N SER A 333 9.87 -32.89 -6.92
CA SER A 333 10.35 -34.04 -7.72
C SER A 333 11.30 -33.58 -8.83
N ALA A 334 10.98 -32.51 -9.56
CA ALA A 334 11.83 -31.98 -10.61
C ALA A 334 13.18 -31.51 -10.06
N VAL A 335 13.17 -30.75 -8.96
CA VAL A 335 14.41 -30.30 -8.30
C VAL A 335 15.25 -31.47 -7.80
N ALA A 336 14.63 -32.46 -7.17
CA ALA A 336 15.34 -33.68 -6.67
C ALA A 336 15.95 -34.51 -7.80
N SER A 337 15.43 -34.43 -9.02
CA SER A 337 15.95 -35.12 -10.19
C SER A 337 17.10 -34.41 -10.89
N MET A 338 17.42 -33.17 -10.52
CA MET A 338 18.52 -32.42 -11.12
C MET A 338 19.86 -33.02 -10.70
N ALA A 339 20.70 -33.34 -11.67
CA ALA A 339 22.05 -33.77 -11.39
C ALA A 339 22.88 -32.60 -10.85
N PRO A 340 23.72 -32.80 -9.81
CA PRO A 340 24.60 -31.74 -9.33
C PRO A 340 25.61 -31.37 -10.43
N ALA A 341 25.88 -30.06 -10.57
CA ALA A 341 26.93 -29.59 -11.45
C ALA A 341 28.29 -29.65 -10.75
N GLU A 342 29.29 -30.22 -11.43
CA GLU A 342 30.68 -30.24 -10.97
C GLU A 342 31.44 -29.04 -11.51
N PHE A 343 31.91 -28.18 -10.61
CA PHE A 343 32.76 -27.03 -10.97
C PHE A 343 34.22 -27.37 -10.73
N ALA A 344 35.11 -27.10 -11.70
CA ALA A 344 36.55 -27.27 -11.53
C ALA A 344 37.11 -26.38 -10.38
N VAL A 345 36.48 -25.21 -10.18
CA VAL A 345 36.71 -24.33 -9.05
C VAL A 345 35.34 -23.81 -8.61
N GLN A 346 35.02 -23.99 -7.35
CA GLN A 346 33.72 -23.51 -6.82
C GLN A 346 33.63 -21.99 -6.96
N PRO A 347 32.54 -21.45 -7.57
CA PRO A 347 32.27 -20.03 -7.56
C PRO A 347 32.04 -19.55 -6.12
N GLY A 348 32.59 -18.38 -5.80
CA GLY A 348 32.46 -17.77 -4.47
C GLY A 348 31.98 -16.34 -4.57
N VAL A 349 31.69 -15.73 -3.42
CA VAL A 349 31.31 -14.31 -3.32
C VAL A 349 32.61 -13.50 -3.13
N GLY A 350 33.00 -12.73 -4.16
CA GLY A 350 34.19 -11.88 -4.11
C GLY A 350 33.96 -10.62 -3.27
N LEU A 351 34.15 -10.68 -1.96
CA LEU A 351 34.01 -9.54 -1.04
C LEU A 351 35.38 -8.94 -0.61
N ALA A 352 36.49 -9.46 -1.15
CA ALA A 352 37.81 -9.00 -0.75
C ALA A 352 38.21 -7.67 -1.44
N TYR A 353 38.03 -6.55 -0.71
CA TYR A 353 38.66 -5.27 -1.08
C TYR A 353 39.92 -5.06 -0.26
N SER A 354 41.05 -5.11 -0.91
CA SER A 354 42.39 -4.89 -0.30
C SER A 354 42.95 -3.49 -0.52
N GLY A 355 42.19 -2.59 -1.16
CA GLY A 355 42.62 -1.24 -1.54
C GLY A 355 43.54 -1.22 -2.78
N PRO A 356 43.87 -0.04 -3.34
CA PRO A 356 44.78 0.10 -4.47
C PRO A 356 46.14 -0.51 -4.16
N GLY A 357 46.55 -1.52 -4.93
CA GLY A 357 47.85 -2.21 -4.75
C GLY A 357 47.88 -3.24 -3.61
N GLY A 358 46.75 -3.52 -2.95
CA GLY A 358 46.65 -4.55 -1.93
C GLY A 358 46.69 -5.96 -2.51
N ARG A 359 47.16 -6.94 -1.72
CA ARG A 359 47.07 -8.36 -2.08
C ARG A 359 45.67 -8.88 -1.84
N PRO A 360 45.11 -9.77 -2.71
CA PRO A 360 43.88 -10.43 -2.44
C PRO A 360 43.93 -11.12 -1.06
N ARG A 361 42.98 -10.84 -0.17
CA ARG A 361 42.80 -11.66 1.06
C ARG A 361 42.40 -13.05 0.62
N SER A 362 42.96 -14.08 1.26
CA SER A 362 42.47 -15.43 1.12
C SER A 362 40.98 -15.43 1.43
N GLN A 363 40.16 -16.04 0.57
CA GLN A 363 38.74 -16.20 0.80
C GLN A 363 38.59 -16.95 2.13
N GLU A 364 38.15 -16.26 3.17
CA GLU A 364 37.53 -16.92 4.31
C GLU A 364 36.20 -17.47 3.79
N THR A 365 36.16 -18.79 3.60
CA THR A 365 34.91 -19.50 3.37
C THR A 365 34.01 -19.23 4.56
N PHE A 366 32.88 -18.53 4.33
CA PHE A 366 31.77 -18.55 5.27
C PHE A 366 31.21 -19.98 5.25
N GLU A 367 31.75 -20.84 6.10
CA GLU A 367 31.09 -22.08 6.47
C GLU A 367 29.90 -21.69 7.37
N ASN A 368 28.71 -22.01 6.89
CA ASN A 368 27.47 -21.91 7.67
C ASN A 368 27.43 -22.95 8.78
#